data_a6b48478d926bb0b45fbbc58196d7f85
#
_entry.id   a6b48478d926bb0b45fbbc58196d7f85
#
_cell.length_a   1.000
_cell.length_b   1.000
_cell.length_c   1.000
_cell.angle_alpha   90.00
_cell.angle_beta   90.00
_cell.angle_gamma   90.00
#
_symmetry.space_group_name_H-M   'P 1'
#
loop_
_entity.id
_entity.type
_entity.pdbx_description
1 polymer ?
#
loop_
_entity_poly.entity_id
_entity_poly.type
_entity_poly.pdbx_seq_one_letter_code
_entity_poly.pdbx_strand_id
1 'polypeptide(L)'
;MCIRDSVDAGYSPEMAYFECLNELKLIVDLMYEDGLGGMWHSVSDTAEFGGLTRGDRVVDEHSRERMEEVLEEVQDGTFAREWILENQAGRPSYSQLKEAEENHDIEDVGGRLRELFAWADEADDTEKAEAPADD
;
A
#
# COMPACT_ATOMS: atom_id res chain seq x y z
N MET A 1 6.59 -6.02 -2.77
CA MET A 1 6.77 -7.22 -1.93
C MET A 1 5.49 -7.39 -1.13
N CYS A 2 4.93 -8.60 -1.10
CA CYS A 2 3.69 -8.85 -0.37
C CYS A 2 4.02 -8.98 1.12
N ILE A 3 3.20 -8.39 2.00
CA ILE A 3 3.35 -8.51 3.46
C ILE A 3 3.42 -9.97 3.88
N ARG A 4 2.57 -10.81 3.30
CA ARG A 4 2.56 -12.25 3.50
C ARG A 4 3.93 -12.89 3.21
N ASP A 5 4.57 -12.52 2.09
CA ASP A 5 5.88 -13.09 1.72
C ASP A 5 6.95 -12.74 2.75
N SER A 6 6.88 -11.56 3.36
CA SER A 6 7.77 -11.14 4.43
C SER A 6 7.56 -11.95 5.72
N VAL A 7 6.30 -12.18 6.10
CA VAL A 7 5.95 -13.01 7.27
C VAL A 7 6.36 -14.47 7.03
N ASP A 8 6.09 -15.02 5.85
CA ASP A 8 6.50 -16.37 5.46
C ASP A 8 8.03 -16.55 5.46
N ALA A 9 8.78 -15.47 5.18
CA ALA A 9 10.23 -15.42 5.29
C ALA A 9 10.77 -15.26 6.73
N GLY A 10 9.88 -15.13 7.73
CA GLY A 10 10.22 -15.10 9.15
C GLY A 10 10.36 -13.70 9.76
N TYR A 11 9.96 -12.65 9.04
CA TYR A 11 9.86 -11.31 9.63
C TYR A 11 8.60 -11.20 10.50
N SER A 12 8.62 -10.33 11.52
CA SER A 12 7.42 -10.10 12.31
C SER A 12 6.32 -9.42 11.49
N PRO A 13 5.04 -9.66 11.77
CA PRO A 13 3.93 -9.00 11.09
C PRO A 13 4.00 -7.47 11.17
N GLU A 14 4.44 -6.92 12.30
CA GLU A 14 4.63 -5.49 12.51
C GLU A 14 5.71 -4.92 11.58
N MET A 15 6.87 -5.59 11.46
CA MET A 15 7.93 -5.20 10.55
C MET A 15 7.46 -5.28 9.10
N ALA A 16 6.76 -6.34 8.72
CA ALA A 16 6.21 -6.50 7.38
C ALA A 16 5.19 -5.40 7.04
N TYR A 17 4.35 -4.99 7.98
CA TYR A 17 3.42 -3.88 7.83
C TYR A 17 4.16 -2.56 7.59
N PHE A 18 5.17 -2.26 8.41
CA PHE A 18 5.98 -1.05 8.28
C PHE A 18 6.65 -0.96 6.92
N GLU A 19 7.38 -1.99 6.54
CA GLU A 19 8.19 -2.02 5.32
C GLU A 19 7.35 -2.08 4.02
N CYS A 20 6.12 -2.62 4.09
CA CYS A 20 5.30 -2.80 2.89
C CYS A 20 4.16 -1.77 2.76
N LEU A 21 3.68 -1.20 3.87
CA LEU A 21 2.56 -0.25 3.85
C LEU A 21 2.98 1.15 4.30
N ASN A 22 3.60 1.28 5.47
CA ASN A 22 3.97 2.59 5.98
C ASN A 22 5.05 3.24 5.11
N GLU A 23 6.04 2.47 4.67
CA GLU A 23 7.08 2.90 3.74
C GLU A 23 6.51 3.35 2.40
N LEU A 24 5.44 2.71 1.91
CA LEU A 24 4.78 3.11 0.68
C LEU A 24 4.29 4.57 0.73
N LYS A 25 3.77 5.01 1.88
CA LYS A 25 3.35 6.41 2.05
C LYS A 25 4.52 7.36 1.85
N LEU A 26 5.67 7.06 2.49
CA LEU A 26 6.88 7.88 2.35
C LEU A 26 7.33 7.97 0.89
N ILE A 27 7.37 6.84 0.18
CA ILE A 27 7.77 6.80 -1.23
C ILE A 27 6.80 7.61 -2.11
N VAL A 28 5.49 7.52 -1.85
CA VAL A 28 4.48 8.29 -2.59
C VAL A 28 4.62 9.79 -2.30
N ASP A 29 4.85 10.17 -1.05
CA ASP A 29 5.07 11.58 -0.68
C ASP A 29 6.30 12.15 -1.41
N LEU A 30 7.42 11.44 -1.44
CA LEU A 30 8.63 11.83 -2.18
C LEU A 30 8.37 12.00 -3.69
N MET A 31 7.61 11.08 -4.29
CA MET A 31 7.22 11.20 -5.70
C MET A 31 6.29 12.39 -5.95
N TYR A 32 5.41 12.69 -5.01
CA TYR A 32 4.48 13.81 -5.11
C TYR A 32 5.21 15.17 -5.02
N GLU A 33 6.20 15.28 -4.15
CA GLU A 33 6.96 16.50 -3.91
C GLU A 33 7.96 16.80 -5.04
N ASP A 34 8.77 15.82 -5.42
CA ASP A 34 9.93 16.02 -6.30
C ASP A 34 9.95 15.12 -7.55
N GLY A 35 8.85 14.40 -7.82
CA GLY A 35 8.76 13.46 -8.94
C GLY A 35 9.59 12.19 -8.75
N LEU A 36 9.61 11.34 -9.79
CA LEU A 36 10.34 10.07 -9.73
C LEU A 36 11.85 10.24 -9.54
N GLY A 37 12.43 11.26 -10.18
CA GLY A 37 13.86 11.55 -10.04
C GLY A 37 14.23 12.00 -8.63
N GLY A 38 13.43 12.87 -8.02
CA GLY A 38 13.61 13.32 -6.64
C GLY A 38 13.44 12.18 -5.64
N MET A 39 12.45 11.32 -5.84
CA MET A 39 12.27 10.13 -5.03
C MET A 39 13.53 9.24 -5.06
N TRP A 40 14.10 8.95 -6.25
CA TRP A 40 15.32 8.16 -6.36
C TRP A 40 16.51 8.78 -5.63
N HIS A 41 16.65 10.10 -5.67
CA HIS A 41 17.71 10.81 -4.93
C HIS A 41 17.52 10.79 -3.41
N SER A 42 16.29 10.61 -2.95
CA SER A 42 15.94 10.66 -1.52
C SER A 42 16.03 9.30 -0.82
N VAL A 43 16.10 8.21 -1.57
CA VAL A 43 16.28 6.86 -1.01
C VAL A 43 17.75 6.45 -1.00
N SER A 44 18.09 5.35 -0.30
CA SER A 44 19.47 4.85 -0.29
C SER A 44 19.89 4.31 -1.66
N ASP A 45 21.18 4.39 -1.98
CA ASP A 45 21.76 3.83 -3.22
C ASP A 45 21.38 2.36 -3.42
N THR A 46 21.28 1.60 -2.34
CA THR A 46 20.87 0.19 -2.36
C THR A 46 19.41 0.03 -2.77
N ALA A 47 18.53 0.88 -2.26
CA ALA A 47 17.11 0.87 -2.61
C ALA A 47 16.90 1.29 -4.06
N GLU A 48 17.58 2.36 -4.50
CA GLU A 48 17.59 2.80 -5.90
C GLU A 48 18.07 1.68 -6.83
N PHE A 49 19.24 1.10 -6.57
CA PHE A 49 19.77 0.00 -7.35
C PHE A 49 18.82 -1.22 -7.38
N GLY A 50 18.23 -1.55 -6.24
CA GLY A 50 17.24 -2.62 -6.13
C GLY A 50 16.01 -2.36 -6.99
N GLY A 51 15.42 -1.18 -6.90
CA GLY A 51 14.25 -0.78 -7.68
C GLY A 51 14.51 -0.80 -9.18
N LEU A 52 15.58 -0.15 -9.62
CA LEU A 52 15.96 -0.04 -11.04
C LEU A 52 16.34 -1.38 -11.68
N THR A 53 16.86 -2.34 -10.92
CA THR A 53 17.35 -3.62 -11.47
C THR A 53 16.42 -4.80 -11.23
N ARG A 54 15.45 -4.72 -10.31
CA ARG A 54 14.51 -5.80 -9.98
C ARG A 54 13.07 -5.49 -10.37
N GLY A 55 12.74 -4.23 -10.62
CA GLY A 55 11.40 -3.80 -11.01
C GLY A 55 10.83 -4.62 -12.16
N ASP A 56 11.55 -4.70 -13.27
CA ASP A 56 11.16 -5.43 -14.49
C ASP A 56 11.03 -6.96 -14.31
N ARG A 57 11.53 -7.51 -13.19
CA ARG A 57 11.35 -8.93 -12.86
C ARG A 57 10.02 -9.21 -12.19
N VAL A 58 9.35 -8.19 -11.68
CA VAL A 58 8.07 -8.26 -10.96
C VAL A 58 6.95 -7.66 -11.81
N VAL A 59 7.19 -6.48 -12.37
CA VAL A 59 6.28 -5.81 -13.30
C VAL A 59 6.88 -5.94 -14.70
N ASP A 60 6.68 -7.10 -15.30
CA ASP A 60 7.21 -7.51 -16.61
C ASP A 60 6.18 -7.30 -17.74
N GLU A 61 6.49 -7.77 -18.93
CA GLU A 61 5.60 -7.70 -20.09
C GLU A 61 4.28 -8.43 -19.84
N HIS A 62 4.30 -9.55 -19.11
CA HIS A 62 3.07 -10.28 -18.76
C HIS A 62 2.17 -9.45 -17.85
N SER A 63 2.73 -8.69 -16.91
CA SER A 63 1.97 -7.75 -16.09
C SER A 63 1.30 -6.67 -16.95
N ARG A 64 2.00 -6.18 -17.98
CA ARG A 64 1.47 -5.20 -18.94
C ARG A 64 0.31 -5.78 -19.77
N GLU A 65 0.49 -6.99 -20.32
CA GLU A 65 -0.56 -7.70 -21.06
C GLU A 65 -1.83 -7.85 -20.21
N ARG A 66 -1.70 -8.22 -18.93
CA ARG A 66 -2.83 -8.32 -18.01
C ARG A 66 -3.53 -6.99 -17.76
N MET A 67 -2.78 -5.90 -17.68
CA MET A 67 -3.37 -4.56 -17.55
C MET A 67 -4.15 -4.16 -18.82
N GLU A 68 -3.65 -4.52 -19.99
CA GLU A 68 -4.35 -4.30 -21.28
C GLU A 68 -5.64 -5.11 -21.35
N GLU A 69 -5.62 -6.40 -20.98
CA GLU A 69 -6.83 -7.24 -20.89
C GLU A 69 -7.90 -6.61 -19.98
N VAL A 70 -7.51 -6.16 -18.77
CA VAL A 70 -8.44 -5.50 -17.84
C VAL A 70 -9.00 -4.20 -18.43
N LEU A 71 -8.17 -3.43 -19.13
CA LEU A 71 -8.64 -2.21 -19.81
C LEU A 71 -9.65 -2.52 -20.91
N GLU A 72 -9.42 -3.58 -21.71
CA GLU A 72 -10.38 -4.04 -22.73
C GLU A 72 -11.71 -4.45 -22.11
N GLU A 73 -11.71 -5.21 -21.00
CA GLU A 73 -12.93 -5.59 -20.27
C GLU A 73 -13.74 -4.38 -19.77
N VAL A 74 -13.06 -3.31 -19.38
CA VAL A 74 -13.72 -2.05 -19.02
C VAL A 74 -14.31 -1.34 -20.26
N GLN A 75 -13.56 -1.29 -21.35
CA GLN A 75 -13.94 -0.58 -22.58
C GLN A 75 -15.09 -1.28 -23.32
N ASP A 76 -15.10 -2.61 -23.36
CA ASP A 76 -16.14 -3.40 -24.04
C ASP A 76 -17.40 -3.62 -23.19
N GLY A 77 -17.35 -3.19 -21.92
CA GLY A 77 -18.45 -3.28 -20.97
C GLY A 77 -18.59 -4.65 -20.30
N THR A 78 -17.61 -5.54 -20.42
CA THR A 78 -17.60 -6.84 -19.73
C THR A 78 -17.61 -6.64 -18.22
N PHE A 79 -16.73 -5.82 -17.68
CA PHE A 79 -16.70 -5.50 -16.25
C PHE A 79 -18.04 -4.88 -15.78
N ALA A 80 -18.64 -3.98 -16.56
CA ALA A 80 -19.91 -3.37 -16.20
C ALA A 80 -21.05 -4.40 -16.16
N ARG A 81 -21.08 -5.35 -17.11
CA ARG A 81 -22.07 -6.46 -17.10
C ARG A 81 -21.91 -7.36 -15.89
N GLU A 82 -20.68 -7.74 -15.55
CA GLU A 82 -20.39 -8.56 -14.38
C GLU A 82 -20.86 -7.89 -13.09
N TRP A 83 -20.54 -6.59 -12.93
CA TRP A 83 -20.98 -5.84 -11.78
C TRP A 83 -22.51 -5.70 -11.66
N ILE A 84 -23.21 -5.50 -12.78
CA ILE A 84 -24.67 -5.45 -12.80
C ILE A 84 -25.27 -6.79 -12.36
N LEU A 85 -24.76 -7.91 -12.90
CA LEU A 85 -25.23 -9.24 -12.56
C LEU A 85 -24.93 -9.59 -11.08
N GLU A 86 -23.76 -9.25 -10.59
CA GLU A 86 -23.38 -9.41 -9.19
C GLU A 86 -24.33 -8.64 -8.26
N ASN A 87 -24.69 -7.38 -8.62
CA ASN A 87 -25.67 -6.61 -7.87
C ASN A 87 -27.06 -7.23 -7.90
N GLN A 88 -27.52 -7.72 -9.06
CA GLN A 88 -28.82 -8.37 -9.20
C GLN A 88 -28.91 -9.68 -8.39
N ALA A 89 -27.77 -10.39 -8.26
CA ALA A 89 -27.67 -11.61 -7.46
C ALA A 89 -27.57 -11.34 -5.93
N GLY A 90 -27.51 -10.07 -5.50
CA GLY A 90 -27.37 -9.71 -4.09
C GLY A 90 -25.94 -9.62 -3.60
N ARG A 91 -24.97 -9.49 -4.50
CA ARG A 91 -23.52 -9.28 -4.24
C ARG A 91 -22.83 -10.44 -3.49
N PRO A 92 -23.05 -11.71 -3.84
CA PRO A 92 -22.47 -12.81 -3.07
C PRO A 92 -20.94 -12.85 -3.15
N SER A 93 -20.35 -12.69 -4.34
CA SER A 93 -18.89 -12.71 -4.52
C SER A 93 -18.24 -11.47 -3.92
N TYR A 94 -18.82 -10.29 -4.14
CA TYR A 94 -18.35 -9.04 -3.56
C TYR A 94 -18.33 -9.09 -2.02
N SER A 95 -19.41 -9.59 -1.40
CA SER A 95 -19.49 -9.67 0.06
C SER A 95 -18.47 -10.64 0.63
N GLN A 96 -18.25 -11.79 -0.04
CA GLN A 96 -17.24 -12.78 0.38
C GLN A 96 -15.83 -12.22 0.28
N LEU A 97 -15.49 -11.54 -0.83
CA LEU A 97 -14.18 -10.93 -1.01
C LEU A 97 -13.93 -9.83 0.02
N LYS A 98 -14.93 -8.99 0.25
CA LYS A 98 -14.84 -7.93 1.25
C LYS A 98 -14.64 -8.48 2.66
N GLU A 99 -15.39 -9.51 3.06
CA GLU A 99 -15.24 -10.17 4.36
C GLU A 99 -13.85 -10.79 4.52
N ALA A 100 -13.30 -11.39 3.45
CA ALA A 100 -11.95 -11.95 3.47
C ALA A 100 -10.87 -10.87 3.69
N GLU A 101 -11.00 -9.70 3.09
CA GLU A 101 -10.09 -8.57 3.30
C GLU A 101 -10.23 -7.99 4.73
N GLU A 102 -11.46 -7.79 5.20
CA GLU A 102 -11.74 -7.25 6.54
C GLU A 102 -11.24 -8.18 7.68
N ASN A 103 -11.18 -9.48 7.46
CA ASN A 103 -10.68 -10.47 8.42
C ASN A 103 -9.21 -10.89 8.17
N HIS A 104 -8.49 -10.18 7.32
CA HIS A 104 -7.09 -10.48 7.09
C HIS A 104 -6.23 -10.01 8.28
N ASP A 105 -5.23 -10.82 8.66
CA ASP A 105 -4.33 -10.54 9.80
C ASP A 105 -3.66 -9.15 9.74
N ILE A 106 -3.51 -8.60 8.55
CA ILE A 106 -2.96 -7.26 8.33
C ILE A 106 -3.82 -6.16 8.96
N GLU A 107 -5.15 -6.35 9.04
CA GLU A 107 -6.05 -5.36 9.63
C GLU A 107 -5.88 -5.30 11.15
N ASP A 108 -5.71 -6.46 11.81
CA ASP A 108 -5.43 -6.52 13.24
C ASP A 108 -4.08 -5.88 13.59
N VAL A 109 -3.03 -6.22 12.83
CA VAL A 109 -1.68 -5.65 13.02
C VAL A 109 -1.70 -4.15 12.73
N GLY A 110 -2.29 -3.76 11.61
CA GLY A 110 -2.39 -2.35 11.20
C GLY A 110 -3.21 -1.53 12.17
N GLY A 111 -4.29 -2.07 12.74
CA GLY A 111 -5.10 -1.41 13.76
C GLY A 111 -4.26 -1.04 14.99
N ARG A 112 -3.53 -2.00 15.53
CA ARG A 112 -2.65 -1.78 16.69
C ARG A 112 -1.54 -0.76 16.41
N LEU A 113 -0.95 -0.81 15.23
CA LEU A 113 0.10 0.13 14.85
C LEU A 113 -0.43 1.56 14.64
N ARG A 114 -1.60 1.71 14.02
CA ARG A 114 -2.25 3.03 13.86
C ARG A 114 -2.60 3.68 15.20
N GLU A 115 -3.00 2.90 16.22
CA GLU A 115 -3.22 3.40 17.58
C GLU A 115 -1.93 3.95 18.20
N LEU A 116 -0.80 3.27 17.97
CA LEU A 116 0.51 3.73 18.45
C LEU A 116 0.96 5.03 17.76
N PHE A 117 0.68 5.18 16.46
CA PHE A 117 0.99 6.42 15.72
C PHE A 117 0.13 7.59 16.18
N ALA A 118 -1.17 7.39 16.35
CA ALA A 118 -2.06 8.42 16.86
C ALA A 118 -1.60 8.95 18.24
N TRP A 119 -1.15 8.06 19.12
CA TRP A 119 -0.59 8.45 20.40
C TRP A 119 0.72 9.26 20.26
N ALA A 120 1.59 8.90 19.33
CA ALA A 120 2.84 9.60 19.09
C ALA A 120 2.61 11.00 18.50
N ASP A 121 1.66 11.15 17.60
CA ASP A 121 1.27 12.45 17.03
C ASP A 121 0.66 13.38 18.09
N GLU A 122 -0.21 12.87 18.97
CA GLU A 122 -0.77 13.63 20.10
C GLU A 122 0.31 14.08 21.10
N ALA A 123 1.34 13.24 21.34
CA ALA A 123 2.44 13.58 22.21
C ALA A 123 3.34 14.70 21.64
N ASP A 124 3.61 14.67 20.33
CA ASP A 124 4.38 15.71 19.64
C ASP A 124 3.65 17.05 19.60
N ASP A 125 2.33 17.05 19.41
CA ASP A 125 1.50 18.25 19.43
C ASP A 125 1.43 18.88 20.83
N THR A 126 1.42 18.07 21.89
CA THR A 126 1.44 18.58 23.28
C THR A 126 2.80 19.18 23.64
N GLU A 127 3.90 18.58 23.20
CA GLU A 127 5.25 19.10 23.43
C GLU A 127 5.50 20.42 22.69
N LYS A 128 4.99 20.55 21.47
CA LYS A 128 5.03 21.82 20.71
C LYS A 128 4.20 22.91 21.32
N ALA A 129 3.07 22.57 21.95
CA ALA A 129 2.21 23.55 22.63
C ALA A 129 2.80 24.05 23.97
N GLU A 130 3.64 23.26 24.62
CA GLU A 130 4.28 23.59 25.88
C GLU A 130 5.66 24.24 25.74
N ALA A 131 6.24 24.28 24.52
CA ALA A 131 7.51 24.94 24.28
C ALA A 131 7.41 26.45 24.53
N PRO A 132 8.27 27.06 25.37
CA PRO A 132 8.25 28.50 25.59
C PRO A 132 8.58 29.24 24.31
N ALA A 133 7.80 30.28 23.98
CA ALA A 133 8.11 31.17 22.88
C ALA A 133 9.48 31.79 23.14
N ASP A 134 10.45 31.51 22.27
CA ASP A 134 11.75 32.17 22.30
C ASP A 134 11.54 33.68 22.04
N ASP A 135 11.86 34.50 23.02
CA ASP A 135 11.92 35.98 22.96
C ASP A 135 13.17 36.46 22.22
#